data_eca3f43422357795c9c19b6772035e3d
#
_entry.id   eca3f43422357795c9c19b6772035e3d
#
_cell.length_a   1.000
_cell.length_b   1.000
_cell.length_c   1.000
_cell.angle_alpha   90.00
_cell.angle_beta   90.00
_cell.angle_gamma   90.00
#
_symmetry.space_group_name_H-M   'P 1'
#
loop_
_entity.id
_entity.type
_entity.pdbx_description
1 polymer ?
#
loop_
_entity_poly.entity_id
_entity_poly.type
_entity_poly.pdbx_seq_one_letter_code
_entity_poly.pdbx_strand_id
1 'polypeptide(L)'
;MTARSRLCPLLAASVGALLLCAAEAPATAAPHSYTIVIDKLKFGPVPAQLHKGDTIMWVNKDLFRHSATAADHSFDVDLMPGKAGKTVLTKSGSIPFVCRYHPNMRGLLQVK
;
A
#
# COMPACT_ATOMS: atom_id res chain seq x y z
N MET A 1 80.71 15.39 -29.62
CA MET A 1 80.00 15.20 -28.36
C MET A 1 78.54 15.26 -28.62
N THR A 2 77.87 14.15 -28.68
CA THR A 2 76.43 14.04 -28.99
C THR A 2 75.65 13.79 -27.72
N ALA A 3 74.82 14.75 -27.31
CA ALA A 3 73.90 14.60 -26.23
C ALA A 3 72.67 13.82 -26.74
N ARG A 4 72.50 12.63 -26.24
CA ARG A 4 71.25 11.85 -26.46
C ARG A 4 70.21 12.25 -25.44
N SER A 5 69.23 13.03 -25.85
CA SER A 5 68.05 13.24 -25.11
C SER A 5 67.17 11.98 -25.17
N ARG A 6 66.98 11.36 -24.06
CA ARG A 6 65.99 10.27 -23.89
C ARG A 6 64.64 10.86 -23.65
N LEU A 7 63.75 10.78 -24.64
CA LEU A 7 62.35 11.02 -24.45
C LEU A 7 61.77 9.85 -23.64
N CYS A 8 61.27 10.16 -22.47
CA CYS A 8 60.40 9.25 -21.74
C CYS A 8 59.03 9.24 -22.41
N PRO A 9 58.45 8.09 -22.75
CA PRO A 9 57.05 8.05 -23.17
C PRO A 9 56.16 8.24 -21.93
N LEU A 10 55.35 9.29 -21.96
CA LEU A 10 54.25 9.46 -21.05
C LEU A 10 53.23 8.35 -21.31
N LEU A 11 53.14 7.39 -20.41
CA LEU A 11 52.04 6.49 -20.32
C LEU A 11 50.82 7.27 -19.85
N ALA A 12 49.95 7.61 -20.77
CA ALA A 12 48.61 8.10 -20.44
C ALA A 12 47.81 6.91 -19.88
N ALA A 13 47.68 6.86 -18.58
CA ALA A 13 46.74 5.96 -17.95
C ALA A 13 45.31 6.47 -18.20
N SER A 14 44.63 5.85 -19.14
CA SER A 14 43.17 6.05 -19.31
C SER A 14 42.47 5.46 -18.10
N VAL A 15 42.13 6.31 -17.16
CA VAL A 15 41.18 5.93 -16.11
C VAL A 15 39.81 5.87 -16.76
N GLY A 16 39.43 4.65 -17.17
CA GLY A 16 38.05 4.38 -17.57
C GLY A 16 37.15 4.56 -16.33
N ALA A 17 36.45 5.68 -16.28
CA ALA A 17 35.38 5.84 -15.32
C ALA A 17 34.29 4.82 -15.67
N LEU A 18 34.24 3.72 -14.91
CA LEU A 18 33.10 2.82 -14.94
C LEU A 18 31.92 3.59 -14.33
N LEU A 19 31.06 4.16 -15.19
CA LEU A 19 29.79 4.63 -14.76
C LEU A 19 28.96 3.39 -14.38
N LEU A 20 28.93 3.07 -13.09
CA LEU A 20 27.94 2.16 -12.56
C LEU A 20 26.58 2.87 -12.67
N CYS A 21 25.81 2.54 -13.72
CA CYS A 21 24.38 2.81 -13.72
C CYS A 21 23.75 1.92 -12.66
N ALA A 22 23.55 2.46 -11.45
CA ALA A 22 22.68 1.84 -10.48
C ALA A 22 21.28 1.93 -11.06
N ALA A 23 20.72 0.80 -11.50
CA ALA A 23 19.29 0.70 -11.81
C ALA A 23 18.56 0.88 -10.50
N GLU A 24 17.96 2.05 -10.30
CA GLU A 24 17.06 2.26 -9.17
C GLU A 24 15.85 1.36 -9.39
N ALA A 25 15.62 0.43 -8.44
CA ALA A 25 14.38 -0.32 -8.39
C ALA A 25 13.21 0.67 -8.27
N PRO A 26 12.09 0.45 -9.00
CA PRO A 26 10.93 1.33 -8.85
C PRO A 26 10.56 1.40 -7.37
N ALA A 27 10.51 2.62 -6.84
CA ALA A 27 10.11 2.86 -5.46
C ALA A 27 8.69 2.33 -5.28
N THR A 28 8.52 1.28 -4.47
CA THR A 28 7.22 0.83 -4.01
C THR A 28 6.63 1.95 -3.18
N ALA A 29 5.46 2.47 -3.54
CA ALA A 29 4.77 3.47 -2.74
C ALA A 29 4.57 2.92 -1.31
N ALA A 30 4.81 3.76 -0.30
CA ALA A 30 4.54 3.40 1.08
C ALA A 30 3.05 3.08 1.26
N PRO A 31 2.67 2.08 2.10
CA PRO A 31 1.29 1.78 2.39
C PRO A 31 0.55 3.00 2.93
N HIS A 32 -0.71 3.14 2.54
CA HIS A 32 -1.60 4.19 3.01
C HIS A 32 -2.57 3.65 4.04
N SER A 33 -3.06 4.54 4.89
CA SER A 33 -4.14 4.25 5.82
C SER A 33 -5.38 5.05 5.42
N TYR A 34 -6.51 4.37 5.34
CA TYR A 34 -7.80 4.96 5.01
C TYR A 34 -8.81 4.69 6.11
N THR A 35 -9.76 5.59 6.29
CA THR A 35 -10.85 5.41 7.26
C THR A 35 -12.16 5.24 6.53
N ILE A 36 -12.91 4.20 6.89
CA ILE A 36 -14.31 4.01 6.48
C ILE A 36 -15.17 4.15 7.73
N VAL A 37 -16.05 5.14 7.73
CA VAL A 37 -16.96 5.41 8.83
C VAL A 37 -18.25 4.63 8.61
N ILE A 38 -18.76 4.01 9.67
CA ILE A 38 -20.06 3.36 9.70
C ILE A 38 -20.99 4.24 10.53
N ASP A 39 -22.05 4.68 9.93
CA ASP A 39 -23.06 5.51 10.56
C ASP A 39 -24.42 5.35 9.87
N LYS A 40 -25.49 5.49 10.63
CA LYS A 40 -26.86 5.40 10.11
C LYS A 40 -27.11 4.12 9.30
N LEU A 41 -26.62 2.99 9.79
CA LEU A 41 -26.75 1.68 9.16
C LEU A 41 -26.15 1.61 7.74
N LYS A 42 -25.09 2.37 7.51
CA LYS A 42 -24.39 2.42 6.21
C LYS A 42 -22.88 2.40 6.40
N PHE A 43 -22.19 1.76 5.47
CA PHE A 43 -20.76 2.01 5.28
C PHE A 43 -20.59 3.34 4.54
N GLY A 44 -19.66 4.16 5.02
CA GLY A 44 -19.28 5.41 4.36
C GLY A 44 -18.53 5.15 3.03
N PRO A 45 -18.07 6.22 2.37
CA PRO A 45 -17.40 6.12 1.10
C PRO A 45 -16.17 5.20 1.16
N VAL A 46 -16.04 4.34 0.17
CA VAL A 46 -14.91 3.44 0.02
C VAL A 46 -13.83 4.15 -0.81
N PRO A 47 -12.56 4.15 -0.36
CA PRO A 47 -11.47 4.74 -1.13
C PRO A 47 -11.33 4.08 -2.51
N ALA A 48 -11.11 4.90 -3.55
CA ALA A 48 -11.00 4.42 -4.93
C ALA A 48 -9.62 3.85 -5.28
N GLN A 49 -8.58 4.18 -4.52
CA GLN A 49 -7.18 3.88 -4.86
C GLN A 49 -6.52 2.96 -3.83
N LEU A 50 -7.20 1.85 -3.53
CA LEU A 50 -6.66 0.86 -2.58
C LEU A 50 -5.60 -0.01 -3.24
N HIS A 51 -4.55 -0.32 -2.49
CA HIS A 51 -3.48 -1.22 -2.89
C HIS A 51 -3.28 -2.29 -1.82
N LYS A 52 -2.80 -3.42 -2.25
CA LYS A 52 -2.34 -4.47 -1.33
C LYS A 52 -1.29 -3.89 -0.37
N GLY A 53 -1.43 -4.16 0.92
CA GLY A 53 -0.61 -3.59 1.99
C GLY A 53 -1.19 -2.35 2.66
N ASP A 54 -2.19 -1.70 2.06
CA ASP A 54 -2.89 -0.59 2.70
C ASP A 54 -3.70 -1.05 3.91
N THR A 55 -3.94 -0.12 4.82
CA THR A 55 -4.75 -0.35 6.01
C THR A 55 -6.08 0.38 5.89
N ILE A 56 -7.17 -0.29 6.23
CA ILE A 56 -8.47 0.32 6.44
C ILE A 56 -8.75 0.36 7.94
N MET A 57 -9.03 1.55 8.44
CA MET A 57 -9.56 1.78 9.76
C MET A 57 -11.08 1.87 9.66
N TRP A 58 -11.78 0.91 10.24
CA TRP A 58 -13.23 0.92 10.35
C TRP A 58 -13.62 1.62 11.64
N VAL A 59 -14.48 2.63 11.56
CA VAL A 59 -14.93 3.40 12.72
C VAL A 59 -16.45 3.33 12.81
N ASN A 60 -16.97 2.69 13.85
CA ASN A 60 -18.41 2.62 14.10
C ASN A 60 -18.86 3.85 14.91
N LYS A 61 -19.51 4.79 14.26
CA LYS A 61 -20.12 5.97 14.88
C LYS A 61 -21.62 5.78 15.13
N ASP A 62 -22.13 4.59 14.86
CA ASP A 62 -23.54 4.26 15.06
C ASP A 62 -23.80 3.80 16.49
N LEU A 63 -25.06 3.75 16.84
CA LEU A 63 -25.56 3.22 18.12
C LEU A 63 -25.68 1.69 18.11
N PHE A 64 -25.55 1.06 16.95
CA PHE A 64 -25.67 -0.38 16.76
C PHE A 64 -24.32 -1.04 16.59
N ARG A 65 -24.26 -2.30 16.98
CA ARG A 65 -23.11 -3.15 16.66
C ARG A 65 -23.06 -3.44 15.18
N HIS A 66 -21.88 -3.33 14.60
CA HIS A 66 -21.62 -3.62 13.20
C HIS A 66 -20.42 -4.55 13.03
N SER A 67 -20.22 -5.04 11.84
CA SER A 67 -19.01 -5.71 11.44
C SER A 67 -18.59 -5.27 10.03
N ALA A 68 -17.31 -5.41 9.73
CA ALA A 68 -16.79 -5.37 8.38
C ALA A 68 -16.26 -6.75 8.06
N THR A 69 -16.99 -7.50 7.27
CA THR A 69 -16.72 -8.93 7.03
C THR A 69 -16.63 -9.19 5.53
N ALA A 70 -15.44 -9.59 5.07
CA ALA A 70 -15.24 -9.92 3.66
C ALA A 70 -15.98 -11.21 3.29
N ALA A 71 -16.55 -11.23 2.08
CA ALA A 71 -17.22 -12.43 1.56
C ALA A 71 -16.28 -13.62 1.42
N ASP A 72 -15.00 -13.38 1.12
CA ASP A 72 -13.95 -14.38 1.03
C ASP A 72 -13.26 -14.70 2.37
N HIS A 73 -13.75 -14.14 3.47
CA HIS A 73 -13.19 -14.29 4.82
C HIS A 73 -11.76 -13.76 4.99
N SER A 74 -11.26 -12.95 4.06
CA SER A 74 -9.92 -12.35 4.19
C SER A 74 -9.81 -11.33 5.33
N PHE A 75 -10.93 -10.78 5.78
CA PHE A 75 -11.01 -10.00 7.01
C PHE A 75 -12.40 -10.14 7.65
N ASP A 76 -12.42 -9.97 8.96
CA ASP A 76 -13.64 -9.99 9.77
C ASP A 76 -13.41 -9.16 11.02
N VAL A 77 -13.97 -7.95 11.05
CA VAL A 77 -13.78 -6.98 12.12
C VAL A 77 -15.12 -6.74 12.80
N ASP A 78 -15.20 -7.06 14.08
CA ASP A 78 -16.38 -6.79 14.91
C ASP A 78 -16.26 -5.41 15.54
N LEU A 79 -17.33 -4.62 15.47
CA LEU A 79 -17.32 -3.21 15.83
C LEU A 79 -18.50 -2.89 16.73
N MET A 80 -18.27 -2.93 18.03
CA MET A 80 -19.24 -2.42 19.01
C MET A 80 -19.48 -0.92 18.79
N PRO A 81 -20.60 -0.37 19.25
CA PRO A 81 -20.88 1.06 19.14
C PRO A 81 -19.72 1.93 19.65
N GLY A 82 -19.31 2.90 18.85
CA GLY A 82 -18.21 3.83 19.19
C GLY A 82 -16.80 3.24 19.07
N LYS A 83 -16.65 2.00 18.65
CA LYS A 83 -15.35 1.34 18.53
C LYS A 83 -14.80 1.38 17.11
N ALA A 84 -13.50 1.19 17.01
CA ALA A 84 -12.79 1.11 15.75
C ALA A 84 -11.99 -0.19 15.68
N GLY A 85 -11.71 -0.63 14.46
CA GLY A 85 -10.85 -1.77 14.19
C GLY A 85 -10.20 -1.60 12.84
N LYS A 86 -9.11 -2.33 12.59
CA LYS A 86 -8.35 -2.18 11.35
C LYS A 86 -8.21 -3.48 10.59
N THR A 87 -8.07 -3.34 9.28
CA THR A 87 -7.75 -4.41 8.35
C THR A 87 -6.55 -4.00 7.52
N VAL A 88 -5.56 -4.87 7.42
CA VAL A 88 -4.49 -4.73 6.42
C VAL A 88 -4.89 -5.54 5.20
N LEU A 89 -4.88 -4.92 4.02
CA LEU A 89 -5.26 -5.56 2.78
C LEU A 89 -4.16 -6.50 2.30
N THR A 90 -4.46 -7.78 2.20
CA THR A 90 -3.50 -8.83 1.82
C THR A 90 -3.74 -9.39 0.42
N LYS A 91 -4.84 -9.00 -0.21
CA LYS A 91 -5.25 -9.49 -1.54
C LYS A 91 -5.57 -8.35 -2.48
N SER A 92 -5.23 -8.54 -3.76
CA SER A 92 -5.69 -7.69 -4.86
C SER A 92 -7.03 -8.20 -5.41
N GLY A 93 -7.73 -7.33 -6.11
CA GLY A 93 -8.99 -7.65 -6.77
C GLY A 93 -10.21 -7.02 -6.12
N SER A 94 -11.37 -7.47 -6.52
CA SER A 94 -12.66 -7.04 -5.97
C SER A 94 -12.99 -7.87 -4.75
N ILE A 95 -13.17 -7.21 -3.61
CA ILE A 95 -13.47 -7.89 -2.35
C ILE A 95 -14.80 -7.35 -1.81
N PRO A 96 -15.91 -8.08 -2.02
CA PRO A 96 -17.18 -7.74 -1.42
C PRO A 96 -17.12 -7.90 0.10
N PHE A 97 -17.79 -7.02 0.82
CA PHE A 97 -17.91 -7.11 2.27
C PHE A 97 -19.33 -6.75 2.74
N VAL A 98 -19.68 -7.24 3.89
CA VAL A 98 -21.00 -7.06 4.50
C VAL A 98 -20.86 -6.81 6.00
N CYS A 99 -21.93 -6.30 6.61
CA CYS A 99 -22.13 -6.38 8.05
C CYS A 99 -22.87 -7.67 8.39
N ARG A 100 -22.35 -8.48 9.30
CA ARG A 100 -23.01 -9.73 9.72
C ARG A 100 -24.35 -9.51 10.42
N TYR A 101 -24.52 -8.37 11.06
CA TYR A 101 -25.70 -8.07 11.87
C TYR A 101 -26.81 -7.38 11.08
N HIS A 102 -26.47 -6.81 9.93
CA HIS A 102 -27.38 -6.04 9.09
C HIS A 102 -27.13 -6.38 7.61
N PRO A 103 -27.81 -7.42 7.08
CA PRO A 103 -27.47 -7.98 5.77
C PRO A 103 -27.56 -7.00 4.58
N ASN A 104 -28.31 -5.92 4.73
CA ASN A 104 -28.42 -4.88 3.69
C ASN A 104 -27.22 -3.92 3.66
N MET A 105 -26.39 -3.94 4.70
CA MET A 105 -25.15 -3.18 4.74
C MET A 105 -24.05 -3.95 4.02
N ARG A 106 -23.65 -3.44 2.87
CA ARG A 106 -22.63 -4.08 2.03
C ARG A 106 -21.82 -3.05 1.27
N GLY A 107 -20.65 -3.43 0.87
CA GLY A 107 -19.76 -2.63 0.06
C GLY A 107 -18.81 -3.49 -0.76
N LEU A 108 -17.97 -2.84 -1.53
CA LEU A 108 -16.98 -3.46 -2.38
C LEU A 108 -15.65 -2.72 -2.27
N LEU A 109 -14.59 -3.44 -1.95
CA LEU A 109 -13.23 -2.94 -2.06
C LEU A 109 -12.66 -3.30 -3.42
N GLN A 110 -12.08 -2.33 -4.11
CA GLN A 110 -11.31 -2.53 -5.33
C GLN A 110 -9.84 -2.32 -4.99
N VAL A 111 -9.07 -3.41 -4.95
CA VAL A 111 -7.68 -3.40 -4.49
C VAL A 111 -6.75 -3.74 -5.66
N LYS A 112 -5.80 -2.88 -5.90
CA LYS A 112 -4.77 -3.07 -6.92
C LYS A 112 -3.58 -3.87 -6.41
#